data_ff3a8ccad347dc560b8b2045473655f5
#
_entry.id   ff3a8ccad347dc560b8b2045473655f5
#
_cell.length_a   1.000
_cell.length_b   1.000
_cell.length_c   1.000
_cell.angle_alpha   90.00
_cell.angle_beta   90.00
_cell.angle_gamma   90.00
#
_symmetry.space_group_name_H-M   'P 1'
#
loop_
_entity.id
_entity.type
_entity.pdbx_description
1 polymer ?
#
loop_
_entity_poly.entity_id
_entity_poly.type
_entity_poly.pdbx_seq_one_letter_code
_entity_poly.pdbx_strand_id
1 'polypeptide(L)'
;HYVLKALNNDGKDILLSHPNLYLYKETSGSINTSRRYANVISQFYSFLSTQNKFKIIDISKYHVITDNRDMRRWQIDRQTKRVASQSERPTSQTIFDDARIVLFFFKWLQLSGFITNVSVLHKDWIANFKSKRMLSYIQQKAKVVIDAKNIRALDKQRRQKSSKSLITNKEIKAFINSYTDPVYPALLKLSLGTGMRPVELVKFPYIGNSKNKHILPYSEIDKDQSTVDFEVIGKGEKTRTVKVNIKDLKELDNTYIKPFYKIRTKLYKKIYRVECPPSILFLNKKGEPVTPAMISRRSNDAKKNAMKSYPDFREKLTFYEARHWWPTMFAMEFFKEKLLTDSSEVLYAAFAEALTNQMGHEDLETTYKYYIDMARLVYQAQQGNVHELLTSPKSSVSEMLDAMEA
;
A
#
# COMPACT_ATOMS: atom_id res chain seq x y z
N HIS A 1 14.35 4.55 -15.55
CA HIS A 1 15.01 4.33 -14.25
C HIS A 1 15.83 5.54 -13.83
N TYR A 2 16.19 5.62 -12.56
CA TYR A 2 17.09 6.64 -12.02
C TYR A 2 18.53 6.24 -12.29
N VAL A 3 19.39 7.26 -12.45
CA VAL A 3 20.82 7.07 -12.71
C VAL A 3 21.61 7.73 -11.58
N LEU A 4 22.62 7.05 -11.07
CA LEU A 4 23.53 7.52 -10.03
C LEU A 4 24.84 8.00 -10.65
N LYS A 5 25.19 9.23 -10.32
CA LYS A 5 26.49 9.84 -10.59
C LYS A 5 27.22 10.05 -9.26
N ALA A 6 28.52 10.07 -9.30
CA ALA A 6 29.37 10.40 -8.18
C ALA A 6 30.57 11.23 -8.67
N LEU A 7 31.19 11.99 -7.79
CA LEU A 7 32.49 12.60 -8.05
C LEU A 7 33.56 11.57 -7.74
N ASN A 8 34.53 11.38 -8.67
CA ASN A 8 35.71 10.59 -8.41
C ASN A 8 36.73 11.42 -7.57
N ASN A 9 37.88 10.82 -7.27
CA ASN A 9 38.92 11.48 -6.48
C ASN A 9 39.50 12.73 -7.16
N ASP A 10 39.38 12.84 -8.49
CA ASP A 10 39.80 14.00 -9.28
C ASP A 10 38.71 15.06 -9.43
N GLY A 11 37.57 14.91 -8.76
CA GLY A 11 36.42 15.83 -8.83
C GLY A 11 35.62 15.75 -10.13
N LYS A 12 35.81 14.72 -10.95
CA LYS A 12 35.04 14.51 -12.19
C LYS A 12 33.79 13.68 -11.94
N ASP A 13 32.70 14.03 -12.62
CA ASP A 13 31.46 13.25 -12.64
C ASP A 13 31.69 11.89 -13.31
N ILE A 14 31.41 10.81 -12.59
CA ILE A 14 31.45 9.45 -13.11
C ILE A 14 30.09 8.75 -12.89
N LEU A 15 29.75 7.85 -13.78
CA LEU A 15 28.60 6.96 -13.63
C LEU A 15 28.99 5.73 -12.80
N LEU A 16 28.19 5.42 -11.77
CA LEU A 16 28.39 4.22 -10.98
C LEU A 16 27.84 3.00 -11.75
N SER A 17 28.71 2.34 -12.53
CA SER A 17 28.32 1.28 -13.47
C SER A 17 27.48 0.18 -12.83
N HIS A 18 27.93 -0.46 -11.75
CA HIS A 18 27.22 -1.57 -11.10
C HIS A 18 25.89 -1.14 -10.46
N PRO A 19 25.81 -0.05 -9.65
CA PRO A 19 24.54 0.47 -9.18
C PRO A 19 23.56 0.81 -10.31
N ASN A 20 24.02 1.45 -11.38
CA ASN A 20 23.15 1.84 -12.50
C ASN A 20 22.65 0.62 -13.29
N LEU A 21 23.49 -0.38 -13.51
CA LEU A 21 23.10 -1.63 -14.16
C LEU A 21 22.08 -2.40 -13.31
N TYR A 22 22.25 -2.44 -12.00
CA TYR A 22 21.26 -2.99 -11.06
C TYR A 22 19.92 -2.26 -11.14
N LEU A 23 19.95 -0.92 -11.07
CA LEU A 23 18.72 -0.12 -11.18
C LEU A 23 18.02 -0.34 -12.52
N TYR A 24 18.75 -0.45 -13.60
CA TYR A 24 18.20 -0.74 -14.92
C TYR A 24 17.53 -2.12 -14.94
N LYS A 25 18.23 -3.16 -14.51
CA LYS A 25 17.71 -4.54 -14.61
C LYS A 25 16.60 -4.85 -13.63
N GLU A 26 16.73 -4.39 -12.37
CA GLU A 26 15.83 -4.81 -11.30
C GLU A 26 14.69 -3.82 -11.02
N THR A 27 14.78 -2.58 -11.52
CA THR A 27 13.79 -1.55 -11.19
C THR A 27 13.17 -0.84 -12.39
N SER A 28 13.48 -1.25 -13.62
CA SER A 28 12.97 -0.62 -14.86
C SER A 28 11.43 -0.63 -14.96
N GLY A 29 10.76 -1.62 -14.40
CA GLY A 29 9.30 -1.73 -14.38
C GLY A 29 8.58 -0.73 -13.47
N SER A 30 9.30 0.07 -12.64
CA SER A 30 8.68 1.04 -11.73
C SER A 30 9.60 2.20 -11.38
N ILE A 31 9.28 3.38 -11.91
CA ILE A 31 10.06 4.61 -11.65
C ILE A 31 10.13 4.95 -10.15
N ASN A 32 9.08 4.67 -9.37
CA ASN A 32 9.07 4.92 -7.93
C ASN A 32 9.97 3.92 -7.18
N THR A 33 10.02 2.67 -7.61
CA THR A 33 10.96 1.67 -7.06
C THR A 33 12.39 2.06 -7.41
N SER A 34 12.65 2.46 -8.65
CA SER A 34 13.94 2.94 -9.10
C SER A 34 14.40 4.14 -8.28
N ARG A 35 13.54 5.15 -8.08
CA ARG A 35 13.82 6.31 -7.23
C ARG A 35 14.21 5.91 -5.81
N ARG A 36 13.42 5.04 -5.17
CA ARG A 36 13.69 4.60 -3.81
C ARG A 36 15.02 3.87 -3.71
N TYR A 37 15.28 2.94 -4.61
CA TYR A 37 16.50 2.14 -4.61
C TYR A 37 17.74 3.02 -4.90
N ALA A 38 17.64 3.91 -5.88
CA ALA A 38 18.68 4.88 -6.18
C ALA A 38 19.01 5.75 -4.96
N ASN A 39 18.01 6.32 -4.30
CA ASN A 39 18.21 7.14 -3.10
C ASN A 39 18.86 6.35 -1.97
N VAL A 40 18.45 5.11 -1.73
CA VAL A 40 19.00 4.27 -0.67
C VAL A 40 20.47 3.90 -0.97
N ILE A 41 20.76 3.48 -2.19
CA ILE A 41 22.13 3.14 -2.61
C ILE A 41 23.02 4.39 -2.57
N SER A 42 22.53 5.54 -3.03
CA SER A 42 23.26 6.81 -2.95
C SER A 42 23.61 7.18 -1.50
N GLN A 43 22.63 7.10 -0.57
CA GLN A 43 22.89 7.36 0.85
C GLN A 43 23.92 6.40 1.46
N PHE A 44 23.88 5.13 1.06
CA PHE A 44 24.86 4.15 1.52
C PHE A 44 26.25 4.45 0.98
N TYR A 45 26.40 4.75 -0.30
CA TYR A 45 27.69 5.13 -0.91
C TYR A 45 28.24 6.44 -0.30
N SER A 46 27.37 7.43 -0.06
CA SER A 46 27.76 8.65 0.66
C SER A 46 28.23 8.38 2.10
N PHE A 47 27.62 7.42 2.79
CA PHE A 47 28.13 6.99 4.10
C PHE A 47 29.50 6.30 3.97
N LEU A 48 29.68 5.40 3.01
CA LEU A 48 30.94 4.71 2.81
C LEU A 48 32.09 5.70 2.54
N SER A 49 31.87 6.74 1.74
CA SER A 49 32.89 7.76 1.44
C SER A 49 33.39 8.51 2.69
N THR A 50 32.62 8.56 3.75
CA THR A 50 33.05 9.16 5.03
C THR A 50 33.92 8.23 5.89
N GLN A 51 33.96 6.93 5.56
CA GLN A 51 34.70 5.96 6.36
C GLN A 51 36.16 5.88 5.93
N ASN A 52 37.09 5.79 6.89
CA ASN A 52 38.53 5.75 6.60
C ASN A 52 38.94 4.63 5.64
N LYS A 53 38.29 3.47 5.70
CA LYS A 53 38.49 2.32 4.80
C LYS A 53 38.30 2.66 3.31
N PHE A 54 37.51 3.67 2.99
CA PHE A 54 37.13 4.04 1.62
C PHE A 54 37.75 5.32 1.10
N LYS A 55 38.49 6.09 1.93
CA LYS A 55 39.02 7.41 1.57
C LYS A 55 40.01 7.38 0.39
N ILE A 56 40.78 6.29 0.28
CA ILE A 56 41.83 6.14 -0.76
C ILE A 56 41.35 5.30 -1.94
N ILE A 57 40.11 4.83 -1.90
CA ILE A 57 39.55 3.90 -2.89
C ILE A 57 38.65 4.68 -3.82
N ASP A 58 38.72 4.43 -5.11
CA ASP A 58 37.78 4.99 -6.06
C ASP A 58 36.36 4.49 -5.80
N ILE A 59 35.41 5.40 -5.83
CA ILE A 59 33.99 5.14 -5.50
C ILE A 59 33.38 4.02 -6.38
N SER A 60 33.89 3.84 -7.60
CA SER A 60 33.45 2.76 -8.50
C SER A 60 33.75 1.36 -7.96
N LYS A 61 34.71 1.24 -7.04
CA LYS A 61 35.18 -0.02 -6.43
C LYS A 61 34.59 -0.28 -5.04
N TYR A 62 33.75 0.60 -4.50
CA TYR A 62 33.17 0.44 -3.16
C TYR A 62 32.45 -0.89 -2.97
N HIS A 63 31.76 -1.40 -3.99
CA HIS A 63 31.06 -2.68 -3.92
C HIS A 63 31.97 -3.89 -3.69
N VAL A 64 33.25 -3.83 -4.07
CA VAL A 64 34.22 -4.90 -3.85
C VAL A 64 34.66 -4.94 -2.38
N ILE A 65 34.95 -3.75 -1.80
CA ILE A 65 35.53 -3.63 -0.47
C ILE A 65 34.53 -3.69 0.66
N THR A 66 33.25 -3.35 0.35
CA THR A 66 32.15 -3.36 1.33
C THR A 66 31.91 -4.75 1.91
N ASP A 67 31.68 -4.81 3.23
CA ASP A 67 31.30 -6.02 3.94
C ASP A 67 30.01 -5.84 4.76
N ASN A 68 29.53 -6.89 5.40
CA ASN A 68 28.31 -6.86 6.22
C ASN A 68 28.42 -5.94 7.45
N ARG A 69 29.65 -5.67 7.94
CA ARG A 69 29.90 -4.75 9.06
C ARG A 69 29.63 -3.31 8.64
N ASP A 70 29.96 -2.95 7.39
CA ASP A 70 29.73 -1.62 6.86
C ASP A 70 28.21 -1.31 6.79
N MET A 71 27.39 -2.30 6.42
CA MET A 71 25.92 -2.15 6.46
C MET A 71 25.39 -1.96 7.89
N ARG A 72 25.96 -2.66 8.87
CA ARG A 72 25.59 -2.48 10.29
C ARG A 72 25.99 -1.10 10.80
N ARG A 73 27.22 -0.64 10.47
CA ARG A 73 27.71 0.70 10.82
C ARG A 73 26.84 1.79 10.23
N TRP A 74 26.40 1.64 8.99
CA TRP A 74 25.48 2.59 8.36
C TRP A 74 24.14 2.69 9.09
N GLN A 75 23.57 1.57 9.52
CA GLN A 75 22.36 1.59 10.34
C GLN A 75 22.58 2.31 11.66
N ILE A 76 23.72 2.04 12.33
CA ILE A 76 24.08 2.70 13.60
C ILE A 76 24.26 4.21 13.39
N ASP A 77 24.94 4.64 12.34
CA ASP A 77 25.10 6.06 12.01
C ASP A 77 23.74 6.75 11.84
N ARG A 78 22.82 6.13 11.12
CA ARG A 78 21.46 6.67 10.94
C ARG A 78 20.65 6.71 12.24
N GLN A 79 20.81 5.71 13.11
CA GLN A 79 20.20 5.69 14.43
C GLN A 79 20.76 6.83 15.29
N THR A 80 22.09 7.01 15.30
CA THR A 80 22.77 8.08 16.05
C THR A 80 22.32 9.46 15.57
N LYS A 81 22.27 9.69 14.26
CA LYS A 81 21.79 10.96 13.69
C LYS A 81 20.34 11.23 14.05
N ARG A 82 19.47 10.21 14.06
CA ARG A 82 18.08 10.33 14.50
C ARG A 82 17.98 10.77 15.97
N VAL A 83 18.76 10.14 16.84
CA VAL A 83 18.79 10.49 18.27
C VAL A 83 19.31 11.91 18.47
N ALA A 84 20.42 12.26 17.82
CA ALA A 84 21.03 13.58 17.92
C ALA A 84 20.09 14.71 17.44
N SER A 85 19.27 14.43 16.41
CA SER A 85 18.27 15.39 15.90
C SER A 85 16.95 15.35 16.66
N GLN A 86 16.81 14.57 17.73
CA GLN A 86 15.57 14.35 18.48
C GLN A 86 14.36 13.98 17.58
N SER A 87 14.63 13.34 16.43
CA SER A 87 13.63 13.00 15.44
C SER A 87 13.08 11.59 15.66
N GLU A 88 11.81 11.39 15.35
CA GLU A 88 11.22 10.05 15.27
C GLU A 88 11.52 9.34 13.95
N ARG A 89 12.05 10.06 12.97
CA ARG A 89 12.32 9.54 11.62
C ARG A 89 13.79 9.68 11.25
N PRO A 90 14.30 8.71 10.46
CA PRO A 90 13.65 7.48 9.97
C PRO A 90 13.40 6.47 11.10
N THR A 91 12.30 5.70 11.01
CA THR A 91 12.01 4.65 12.00
C THR A 91 13.05 3.52 11.94
N SER A 92 13.19 2.74 13.02
CA SER A 92 14.06 1.55 13.05
C SER A 92 13.75 0.57 11.92
N GLN A 93 12.46 0.40 11.61
CA GLN A 93 12.05 -0.45 10.48
C GLN A 93 12.51 0.13 9.14
N THR A 94 12.38 1.45 8.94
CA THR A 94 12.85 2.12 7.72
C THR A 94 14.36 1.95 7.54
N ILE A 95 15.15 2.14 8.62
CA ILE A 95 16.61 1.98 8.58
C ILE A 95 16.97 0.54 8.17
N PHE A 96 16.28 -0.45 8.74
CA PHE A 96 16.54 -1.85 8.42
C PHE A 96 16.07 -2.23 7.01
N ASP A 97 14.92 -1.73 6.56
CA ASP A 97 14.41 -2.00 5.20
C ASP A 97 15.31 -1.37 4.13
N ASP A 98 15.86 -0.19 4.40
CA ASP A 98 16.85 0.43 3.51
C ASP A 98 18.14 -0.39 3.45
N ALA A 99 18.63 -0.92 4.59
CA ALA A 99 19.76 -1.84 4.60
C ALA A 99 19.48 -3.13 3.82
N ARG A 100 18.25 -3.64 3.84
CA ARG A 100 17.84 -4.77 3.00
C ARG A 100 17.86 -4.45 1.50
N ILE A 101 17.49 -3.22 1.10
CA ILE A 101 17.60 -2.79 -0.30
C ILE A 101 19.06 -2.83 -0.75
N VAL A 102 20.00 -2.36 0.08
CA VAL A 102 21.44 -2.48 -0.20
C VAL A 102 21.85 -3.95 -0.30
N LEU A 103 21.35 -4.81 0.59
CA LEU A 103 21.62 -6.25 0.52
C LEU A 103 21.09 -6.90 -0.77
N PHE A 104 19.95 -6.44 -1.31
CA PHE A 104 19.45 -6.89 -2.61
C PHE A 104 20.38 -6.51 -3.76
N PHE A 105 20.99 -5.32 -3.71
CA PHE A 105 22.00 -4.93 -4.67
C PHE A 105 23.23 -5.87 -4.61
N PHE A 106 23.72 -6.20 -3.43
CA PHE A 106 24.84 -7.13 -3.28
C PHE A 106 24.48 -8.57 -3.68
N LYS A 107 23.25 -9.02 -3.41
CA LYS A 107 22.76 -10.29 -3.95
C LYS A 107 22.80 -10.33 -5.47
N TRP A 108 22.34 -9.25 -6.09
CA TRP A 108 22.38 -9.14 -7.55
C TRP A 108 23.79 -9.17 -8.09
N LEU A 109 24.75 -8.49 -7.45
CA LEU A 109 26.16 -8.55 -7.82
C LEU A 109 26.70 -9.98 -7.81
N GLN A 110 26.45 -10.74 -6.75
CA GLN A 110 26.86 -12.15 -6.64
C GLN A 110 26.23 -13.02 -7.73
N LEU A 111 24.92 -12.87 -7.95
CA LEU A 111 24.22 -13.64 -8.98
C LEU A 111 24.66 -13.28 -10.41
N SER A 112 25.19 -12.07 -10.60
CA SER A 112 25.75 -11.60 -11.87
C SER A 112 27.23 -11.90 -12.04
N GLY A 113 27.87 -12.60 -11.09
CA GLY A 113 29.27 -12.99 -11.15
C GLY A 113 30.26 -11.85 -10.79
N PHE A 114 29.78 -10.73 -10.22
CA PHE A 114 30.64 -9.64 -9.77
C PHE A 114 31.24 -9.92 -8.39
N ILE A 115 32.48 -9.49 -8.19
CA ILE A 115 33.20 -9.67 -6.92
C ILE A 115 32.63 -8.75 -5.85
N THR A 116 32.35 -9.31 -4.67
CA THR A 116 31.93 -8.57 -3.48
C THR A 116 32.28 -9.34 -2.22
N ASN A 117 32.58 -8.64 -1.12
CA ASN A 117 32.84 -9.21 0.19
C ASN A 117 31.59 -9.28 1.08
N VAL A 118 30.44 -8.87 0.57
CA VAL A 118 29.18 -8.95 1.32
C VAL A 118 28.64 -10.38 1.24
N SER A 119 28.44 -11.02 2.39
CA SER A 119 27.80 -12.31 2.48
C SER A 119 26.27 -12.16 2.47
N VAL A 120 25.60 -12.83 1.54
CA VAL A 120 24.14 -12.87 1.44
C VAL A 120 23.65 -14.26 1.83
N LEU A 121 22.92 -14.33 2.94
CA LEU A 121 22.33 -15.57 3.43
C LEU A 121 20.91 -15.72 2.89
N HIS A 122 20.54 -16.96 2.61
CA HIS A 122 19.18 -17.33 2.19
C HIS A 122 18.55 -18.22 3.25
N LYS A 123 17.24 -18.10 3.40
CA LYS A 123 16.46 -19.04 4.18
C LYS A 123 15.19 -19.40 3.42
N ASP A 124 14.81 -20.65 3.56
CA ASP A 124 13.50 -21.07 3.11
C ASP A 124 12.43 -20.53 4.07
N TRP A 125 11.33 -20.07 3.50
CA TRP A 125 10.20 -19.71 4.32
C TRP A 125 9.45 -20.99 4.69
N ILE A 126 9.52 -21.35 5.97
CA ILE A 126 8.82 -22.52 6.51
C ILE A 126 7.54 -22.00 7.17
N ALA A 127 6.40 -22.42 6.64
CA ALA A 127 5.11 -22.19 7.26
C ALA A 127 4.81 -23.32 8.23
N ASN A 128 4.58 -22.99 9.50
CA ASN A 128 4.11 -23.96 10.49
C ASN A 128 2.58 -24.01 10.49
N PHE A 129 2.01 -24.89 9.69
CA PHE A 129 0.58 -25.19 9.70
C PHE A 129 0.34 -26.64 10.11
N LYS A 130 -0.68 -26.89 10.91
CA LYS A 130 -1.10 -28.23 11.32
C LYS A 130 -1.74 -29.02 10.18
N SER A 131 -2.38 -28.32 9.23
CA SER A 131 -3.01 -28.93 8.06
C SER A 131 -2.00 -29.19 6.94
N LYS A 132 -1.79 -30.47 6.57
CA LYS A 132 -0.90 -30.87 5.46
C LYS A 132 -1.33 -30.30 4.11
N ARG A 133 -2.63 -30.16 3.86
CA ARG A 133 -3.18 -29.60 2.61
C ARG A 133 -2.86 -28.13 2.47
N MET A 134 -2.99 -27.38 3.56
CA MET A 134 -2.64 -25.96 3.61
C MET A 134 -1.12 -25.75 3.49
N LEU A 135 -0.34 -26.61 4.16
CA LEU A 135 1.11 -26.58 4.08
C LEU A 135 1.60 -26.78 2.63
N SER A 136 1.05 -27.75 1.89
CA SER A 136 1.42 -27.99 0.49
C SER A 136 1.04 -26.81 -0.42
N TYR A 137 -0.13 -26.22 -0.25
CA TYR A 137 -0.55 -25.03 -1.01
C TYR A 137 0.37 -23.84 -0.77
N ILE A 138 0.74 -23.60 0.47
CA ILE A 138 1.63 -22.49 0.83
C ILE A 138 3.07 -22.76 0.41
N GLN A 139 3.55 -23.99 0.52
CA GLN A 139 4.88 -24.37 0.03
C GLN A 139 5.04 -24.18 -1.47
N GLN A 140 4.01 -24.46 -2.28
CA GLN A 140 4.00 -24.18 -3.72
C GLN A 140 4.12 -22.67 -4.04
N LYS A 141 3.68 -21.80 -3.12
CA LYS A 141 3.78 -20.34 -3.24
C LYS A 141 4.98 -19.74 -2.51
N ALA A 142 5.70 -20.55 -1.73
CA ALA A 142 6.85 -20.09 -0.96
C ALA A 142 8.02 -19.69 -1.87
N LYS A 143 8.58 -18.55 -1.59
CA LYS A 143 9.79 -18.05 -2.27
C LYS A 143 10.97 -18.10 -1.29
N VAL A 144 12.15 -18.41 -1.81
CA VAL A 144 13.39 -18.25 -1.05
C VAL A 144 13.55 -16.80 -0.65
N VAL A 145 13.66 -16.55 0.64
CA VAL A 145 13.77 -15.21 1.22
C VAL A 145 15.20 -14.95 1.68
N ILE A 146 15.68 -13.72 1.44
CA ILE A 146 16.98 -13.33 2.00
C ILE A 146 16.92 -13.30 3.52
N ASP A 147 17.85 -13.97 4.18
CA ASP A 147 18.05 -13.81 5.61
C ASP A 147 18.94 -12.59 5.90
N ALA A 148 18.31 -11.53 6.35
CA ALA A 148 18.99 -10.28 6.67
C ALA A 148 19.49 -10.21 8.13
N LYS A 149 19.54 -11.34 8.86
CA LYS A 149 20.01 -11.35 10.25
C LYS A 149 21.49 -10.92 10.35
N ASN A 150 22.29 -11.32 9.37
CA ASN A 150 23.74 -11.02 9.34
C ASN A 150 24.08 -9.53 9.14
N ILE A 151 23.14 -8.72 8.68
CA ILE A 151 23.31 -7.26 8.57
C ILE A 151 22.55 -6.48 9.63
N ARG A 152 21.78 -7.14 10.50
CA ARG A 152 20.91 -6.47 11.47
C ARG A 152 21.73 -5.77 12.55
N ALA A 153 21.53 -4.46 12.72
CA ALA A 153 22.01 -3.71 13.87
C ALA A 153 20.96 -3.68 14.97
N LEU A 154 21.39 -3.71 16.24
CA LEU A 154 20.51 -3.50 17.38
C LEU A 154 20.10 -2.03 17.43
N ASP A 155 18.82 -1.77 17.69
CA ASP A 155 18.28 -0.44 17.88
C ASP A 155 17.56 -0.37 19.22
N LYS A 156 18.16 0.34 20.19
CA LYS A 156 17.63 0.49 21.55
C LYS A 156 16.31 1.29 21.57
N GLN A 157 16.07 2.11 20.54
CA GLN A 157 14.82 2.87 20.40
C GLN A 157 13.76 2.13 19.59
N ARG A 158 13.93 0.82 19.40
CA ARG A 158 12.95 0.01 18.71
C ARG A 158 11.64 0.04 19.48
N ARG A 159 10.71 0.85 19.01
CA ARG A 159 9.36 0.90 19.57
C ARG A 159 8.65 -0.43 19.32
N GLN A 160 7.88 -0.88 20.30
CA GLN A 160 6.90 -1.95 20.08
C GLN A 160 6.09 -1.59 18.83
N LYS A 161 5.89 -2.59 17.96
CA LYS A 161 4.94 -2.42 16.86
C LYS A 161 3.61 -2.04 17.50
N SER A 162 3.18 -0.78 17.33
CA SER A 162 1.81 -0.44 17.68
C SER A 162 0.89 -1.40 16.95
N SER A 163 0.00 -2.06 17.66
CA SER A 163 -1.06 -2.85 17.02
C SER A 163 -1.79 -1.89 16.07
N LYS A 164 -1.83 -2.24 14.80
CA LYS A 164 -2.64 -1.49 13.86
C LYS A 164 -4.09 -1.80 14.20
N SER A 165 -4.82 -0.84 14.71
CA SER A 165 -6.26 -0.96 14.89
C SER A 165 -6.98 -0.55 13.62
N LEU A 166 -8.09 -1.22 13.32
CA LEU A 166 -8.94 -0.86 12.20
C LEU A 166 -9.46 0.57 12.38
N ILE A 167 -9.74 1.25 11.28
CA ILE A 167 -10.45 2.53 11.33
C ILE A 167 -11.86 2.30 11.90
N THR A 168 -12.25 3.08 12.87
CA THR A 168 -13.56 2.97 13.53
C THR A 168 -14.63 3.71 12.73
N ASN A 169 -15.91 3.37 12.94
CA ASN A 169 -17.01 4.06 12.27
C ASN A 169 -17.06 5.55 12.61
N LYS A 170 -16.82 5.91 13.87
CA LYS A 170 -16.74 7.32 14.30
C LYS A 170 -15.63 8.06 13.56
N GLU A 171 -14.47 7.44 13.39
CA GLU A 171 -13.38 8.00 12.60
C GLU A 171 -13.71 8.10 11.12
N ILE A 172 -14.40 7.10 10.52
CA ILE A 172 -14.86 7.14 9.12
C ILE A 172 -15.83 8.31 8.93
N LYS A 173 -16.84 8.45 9.78
CA LYS A 173 -17.83 9.55 9.71
C LYS A 173 -17.17 10.91 9.89
N ALA A 174 -16.31 11.06 10.91
CA ALA A 174 -15.55 12.29 11.13
C ALA A 174 -14.66 12.63 9.93
N PHE A 175 -14.04 11.63 9.31
CA PHE A 175 -13.18 11.80 8.16
C PHE A 175 -13.97 12.24 6.92
N ILE A 176 -15.08 11.55 6.61
CA ILE A 176 -16.00 11.89 5.50
C ILE A 176 -16.47 13.34 5.63
N ASN A 177 -16.94 13.76 6.81
CA ASN A 177 -17.49 15.07 7.06
C ASN A 177 -16.45 16.19 7.05
N SER A 178 -15.17 15.86 7.16
CA SER A 178 -14.06 16.84 7.23
C SER A 178 -13.47 17.23 5.89
N TYR A 179 -13.87 16.60 4.78
CA TYR A 179 -13.44 16.99 3.45
C TYR A 179 -14.19 18.22 2.95
N THR A 180 -13.48 19.11 2.29
CA THR A 180 -14.04 20.35 1.72
C THR A 180 -14.50 20.23 0.27
N ASP A 181 -14.16 19.12 -0.39
CA ASP A 181 -14.55 18.83 -1.78
C ASP A 181 -15.17 17.44 -1.85
N PRO A 182 -16.44 17.33 -2.27
CA PRO A 182 -17.22 16.07 -2.27
C PRO A 182 -16.60 14.91 -3.04
N VAL A 183 -15.65 15.14 -3.95
CA VAL A 183 -14.98 14.06 -4.67
C VAL A 183 -14.15 13.16 -3.74
N TYR A 184 -13.56 13.72 -2.68
CA TYR A 184 -12.69 12.94 -1.78
C TYR A 184 -13.46 12.01 -0.82
N PRO A 185 -14.55 12.43 -0.17
CA PRO A 185 -15.39 11.47 0.57
C PRO A 185 -16.02 10.42 -0.35
N ALA A 186 -16.38 10.76 -1.60
CA ALA A 186 -16.86 9.76 -2.57
C ALA A 186 -15.77 8.72 -2.88
N LEU A 187 -14.52 9.14 -3.09
CA LEU A 187 -13.38 8.24 -3.26
C LEU A 187 -13.08 7.41 -2.01
N LEU A 188 -13.25 7.98 -0.80
CA LEU A 188 -13.07 7.27 0.45
C LEU A 188 -14.11 6.16 0.60
N LYS A 189 -15.40 6.45 0.36
CA LYS A 189 -16.49 5.47 0.39
C LYS A 189 -16.26 4.35 -0.63
N LEU A 190 -15.90 4.70 -1.86
CA LEU A 190 -15.57 3.69 -2.87
C LEU A 190 -14.36 2.82 -2.46
N SER A 191 -13.37 3.38 -1.77
CA SER A 191 -12.25 2.63 -1.21
C SER A 191 -12.69 1.68 -0.09
N LEU A 192 -13.58 2.12 0.78
CA LEU A 192 -14.18 1.31 1.85
C LEU A 192 -15.00 0.14 1.27
N GLY A 193 -15.78 0.37 0.21
CA GLY A 193 -16.61 -0.66 -0.42
C GLY A 193 -15.87 -1.64 -1.32
N THR A 194 -14.64 -1.33 -1.76
CA THR A 194 -13.94 -2.14 -2.76
C THR A 194 -12.54 -2.59 -2.37
N GLY A 195 -11.91 -1.93 -1.41
CA GLY A 195 -10.51 -2.16 -1.06
C GLY A 195 -9.50 -1.71 -2.14
N MET A 196 -9.91 -0.94 -3.15
CA MET A 196 -9.02 -0.45 -4.21
C MET A 196 -7.93 0.49 -3.69
N ARG A 197 -6.76 0.46 -4.34
CA ARG A 197 -5.69 1.43 -4.08
C ARG A 197 -6.05 2.80 -4.65
N PRO A 198 -5.53 3.92 -4.08
CA PRO A 198 -5.77 5.26 -4.64
C PRO A 198 -5.47 5.38 -6.14
N VAL A 199 -4.42 4.71 -6.63
CA VAL A 199 -4.05 4.70 -8.06
C VAL A 199 -5.06 3.93 -8.92
N GLU A 200 -5.79 3.01 -8.35
CA GLU A 200 -6.84 2.22 -9.01
C GLU A 200 -8.18 2.96 -8.96
N LEU A 201 -8.51 3.54 -7.81
CA LEU A 201 -9.75 4.33 -7.62
C LEU A 201 -9.88 5.45 -8.63
N VAL A 202 -8.83 6.23 -8.85
CA VAL A 202 -8.86 7.36 -9.80
C VAL A 202 -9.07 6.93 -11.25
N LYS A 203 -8.89 5.65 -11.56
CA LYS A 203 -9.12 5.07 -12.90
C LYS A 203 -10.53 4.53 -13.09
N PHE A 204 -11.37 4.48 -12.04
CA PHE A 204 -12.75 4.06 -12.17
C PHE A 204 -13.52 5.07 -13.07
N PRO A 205 -14.13 4.63 -14.18
CA PRO A 205 -14.65 5.53 -15.20
C PRO A 205 -16.11 5.97 -14.93
N TYR A 206 -16.55 7.06 -15.55
CA TYR A 206 -17.97 7.40 -15.66
C TYR A 206 -18.65 6.48 -16.69
N ILE A 207 -18.02 6.33 -17.87
CA ILE A 207 -18.36 5.32 -18.86
C ILE A 207 -17.09 4.54 -19.18
N GLY A 208 -17.16 3.24 -19.09
CA GLY A 208 -16.02 2.37 -19.31
C GLY A 208 -15.62 2.24 -20.78
N ASN A 209 -14.39 1.84 -20.98
CA ASN A 209 -13.83 1.54 -22.30
C ASN A 209 -13.09 0.19 -22.29
N SER A 210 -12.67 -0.28 -23.45
CA SER A 210 -11.90 -1.53 -23.60
C SER A 210 -12.53 -2.69 -22.82
N LYS A 211 -11.85 -3.27 -21.86
CA LYS A 211 -12.36 -4.37 -21.01
C LYS A 211 -13.49 -3.95 -20.08
N ASN A 212 -13.65 -2.66 -19.83
CA ASN A 212 -14.65 -2.09 -18.93
C ASN A 212 -15.87 -1.49 -19.66
N LYS A 213 -16.10 -1.80 -20.93
CA LYS A 213 -17.22 -1.27 -21.75
C LYS A 213 -18.61 -1.47 -21.14
N HIS A 214 -18.75 -2.46 -20.27
CA HIS A 214 -19.98 -2.78 -19.54
C HIS A 214 -20.26 -1.81 -18.36
N ILE A 215 -19.28 -0.95 -17.98
CA ILE A 215 -19.50 0.07 -16.95
C ILE A 215 -20.21 1.25 -17.61
N LEU A 216 -21.43 1.47 -17.18
CA LEU A 216 -22.34 2.52 -17.64
C LEU A 216 -22.65 3.49 -16.48
N PRO A 217 -23.19 4.70 -16.79
CA PRO A 217 -23.73 5.57 -15.76
C PRO A 217 -24.77 4.83 -14.91
N TYR A 218 -24.85 5.14 -13.61
CA TYR A 218 -25.74 4.43 -12.68
C TYR A 218 -27.21 4.37 -13.19
N SER A 219 -27.67 5.40 -13.89
CA SER A 219 -29.02 5.43 -14.47
C SER A 219 -29.29 4.35 -15.52
N GLU A 220 -28.24 3.82 -16.13
CA GLU A 220 -28.27 2.84 -17.24
C GLU A 220 -27.87 1.44 -16.79
N ILE A 221 -27.41 1.27 -15.55
CA ILE A 221 -27.04 -0.04 -14.99
C ILE A 221 -28.32 -0.84 -14.71
N ASP A 222 -28.27 -2.12 -15.05
CA ASP A 222 -29.30 -3.10 -14.67
C ASP A 222 -29.37 -3.19 -13.13
N LYS A 223 -30.55 -2.90 -12.59
CA LYS A 223 -30.80 -2.85 -11.13
C LYS A 223 -30.95 -4.22 -10.49
N ASP A 224 -31.09 -5.27 -11.27
CA ASP A 224 -31.15 -6.65 -10.78
C ASP A 224 -29.77 -7.21 -10.44
N GLN A 225 -28.71 -6.56 -10.91
CA GLN A 225 -27.34 -6.89 -10.54
C GLN A 225 -27.00 -6.37 -9.14
N SER A 226 -26.27 -7.15 -8.37
CA SER A 226 -25.76 -6.72 -7.06
C SER A 226 -24.41 -6.01 -7.14
N THR A 227 -23.61 -6.31 -8.16
CA THR A 227 -22.25 -5.77 -8.35
C THR A 227 -21.96 -5.49 -9.81
N VAL A 228 -21.05 -4.56 -10.06
CA VAL A 228 -20.43 -4.31 -11.37
C VAL A 228 -18.97 -4.71 -11.29
N ASP A 229 -18.47 -5.42 -12.28
CA ASP A 229 -17.10 -5.84 -12.38
C ASP A 229 -16.23 -4.70 -12.96
N PHE A 230 -15.11 -4.40 -12.31
CA PHE A 230 -14.14 -3.42 -12.78
C PHE A 230 -12.79 -4.08 -12.99
N GLU A 231 -12.38 -4.19 -14.26
CA GLU A 231 -11.06 -4.68 -14.65
C GLU A 231 -10.00 -3.62 -14.37
N VAL A 232 -9.11 -3.91 -13.44
CA VAL A 232 -8.07 -2.96 -13.00
C VAL A 232 -6.68 -3.53 -13.25
N ILE A 233 -5.79 -2.68 -13.75
CA ILE A 233 -4.36 -2.98 -13.85
C ILE A 233 -3.69 -2.53 -12.57
N GLY A 234 -3.24 -3.48 -11.77
CA GLY A 234 -2.56 -3.27 -10.50
C GLY A 234 -1.05 -3.07 -10.64
N LYS A 235 -0.35 -3.15 -9.52
CA LYS A 235 1.11 -3.08 -9.47
C LYS A 235 1.73 -4.25 -10.27
N GLY A 236 2.74 -3.96 -11.10
CA GLY A 236 3.41 -4.97 -11.93
C GLY A 236 2.56 -5.42 -13.13
N GLU A 237 1.67 -4.54 -13.62
CA GLU A 237 0.81 -4.76 -14.81
C GLU A 237 -0.16 -5.96 -14.69
N LYS A 238 -0.36 -6.46 -13.48
CA LYS A 238 -1.29 -7.56 -13.24
C LYS A 238 -2.73 -7.06 -13.31
N THR A 239 -3.50 -7.67 -14.19
CA THR A 239 -4.93 -7.41 -14.31
C THR A 239 -5.69 -8.23 -13.26
N ARG A 240 -6.70 -7.63 -12.65
CA ARG A 240 -7.66 -8.30 -11.79
C ARG A 240 -9.03 -7.67 -11.91
N THR A 241 -10.05 -8.41 -11.56
CA THR A 241 -11.44 -7.92 -11.49
C THR A 241 -11.78 -7.51 -10.06
N VAL A 242 -12.25 -6.30 -9.90
CA VAL A 242 -12.76 -5.76 -8.63
C VAL A 242 -14.29 -5.66 -8.73
N LYS A 243 -14.99 -6.28 -7.80
CA LYS A 243 -16.45 -6.16 -7.69
C LYS A 243 -16.83 -4.88 -6.96
N VAL A 244 -17.67 -4.07 -7.60
CA VAL A 244 -18.18 -2.81 -7.05
C VAL A 244 -19.68 -2.96 -6.78
N ASN A 245 -20.09 -2.73 -5.55
CA ASN A 245 -21.49 -2.84 -5.15
C ASN A 245 -22.35 -1.77 -5.85
N ILE A 246 -23.49 -2.15 -6.40
CA ILE A 246 -24.41 -1.21 -7.07
C ILE A 246 -24.98 -0.18 -6.11
N LYS A 247 -25.19 -0.51 -4.84
CA LYS A 247 -25.63 0.47 -3.84
C LYS A 247 -24.56 1.55 -3.60
N ASP A 248 -23.28 1.19 -3.58
CA ASP A 248 -22.18 2.16 -3.49
C ASP A 248 -22.13 3.06 -4.74
N LEU A 249 -22.42 2.51 -5.93
CA LEU A 249 -22.55 3.29 -7.17
C LEU A 249 -23.75 4.24 -7.13
N LYS A 250 -24.89 3.79 -6.57
CA LYS A 250 -26.05 4.65 -6.34
C LYS A 250 -25.73 5.82 -5.43
N GLU A 251 -25.02 5.56 -4.36
CA GLU A 251 -24.58 6.59 -3.44
C GLU A 251 -23.59 7.56 -4.09
N LEU A 252 -22.63 7.05 -4.84
CA LEU A 252 -21.69 7.85 -5.64
C LEU A 252 -22.43 8.74 -6.65
N ASP A 253 -23.46 8.21 -7.32
CA ASP A 253 -24.29 8.96 -8.25
C ASP A 253 -25.02 10.10 -7.55
N ASN A 254 -25.66 9.84 -6.41
CA ASN A 254 -26.44 10.82 -5.67
C ASN A 254 -25.58 11.89 -5.00
N THR A 255 -24.41 11.51 -4.43
CA THR A 255 -23.60 12.42 -3.60
C THR A 255 -22.55 13.19 -4.41
N TYR A 256 -22.15 12.69 -5.58
CA TYR A 256 -21.10 13.30 -6.37
C TYR A 256 -21.46 13.50 -7.84
N ILE A 257 -21.96 12.47 -8.55
CA ILE A 257 -22.15 12.56 -10.00
C ILE A 257 -23.27 13.58 -10.33
N LYS A 258 -24.49 13.36 -9.85
CA LYS A 258 -25.62 14.25 -10.12
C LYS A 258 -25.37 15.70 -9.71
N PRO A 259 -24.85 15.99 -8.49
CA PRO A 259 -24.68 17.38 -8.06
C PRO A 259 -23.50 18.07 -8.73
N PHE A 260 -22.41 17.39 -9.08
CA PHE A 260 -21.16 18.07 -9.37
C PHE A 260 -20.52 17.70 -10.71
N TYR A 261 -20.70 16.48 -11.22
CA TYR A 261 -19.91 15.99 -12.36
C TYR A 261 -20.10 16.84 -13.62
N LYS A 262 -21.33 17.14 -13.99
CA LYS A 262 -21.64 18.00 -15.17
C LYS A 262 -21.01 19.39 -15.10
N ILE A 263 -20.97 19.98 -13.91
CA ILE A 263 -20.34 21.30 -13.70
C ILE A 263 -18.82 21.16 -13.86
N ARG A 264 -18.25 20.11 -13.29
CA ARG A 264 -16.79 19.87 -13.30
C ARG A 264 -16.27 19.51 -14.68
N THR A 265 -17.04 18.81 -15.50
CA THR A 265 -16.66 18.54 -16.90
C THR A 265 -16.62 19.81 -17.74
N LYS A 266 -17.51 20.78 -17.48
CA LYS A 266 -17.44 22.11 -18.10
C LYS A 266 -16.17 22.88 -17.68
N LEU A 267 -15.77 22.78 -16.41
CA LEU A 267 -14.52 23.36 -15.91
C LEU A 267 -13.30 22.67 -16.54
N TYR A 268 -13.33 21.34 -16.67
CA TYR A 268 -12.32 20.57 -17.37
C TYR A 268 -12.12 21.10 -18.80
N LYS A 269 -13.21 21.23 -19.57
CA LYS A 269 -13.17 21.79 -20.94
C LYS A 269 -12.57 23.19 -20.97
N LYS A 270 -12.89 24.04 -19.98
CA LYS A 270 -12.32 25.37 -19.87
C LYS A 270 -10.81 25.38 -19.67
N ILE A 271 -10.29 24.44 -18.88
CA ILE A 271 -8.86 24.32 -18.57
C ILE A 271 -8.08 23.67 -19.71
N TYR A 272 -8.56 22.52 -20.19
CA TYR A 272 -7.82 21.67 -21.14
C TYR A 272 -8.17 21.94 -22.60
N ARG A 273 -9.19 22.75 -22.88
CA ARG A 273 -9.67 23.09 -24.23
C ARG A 273 -10.21 21.91 -25.04
N VAL A 274 -10.48 20.79 -24.38
CA VAL A 274 -11.08 19.58 -24.94
C VAL A 274 -12.20 19.09 -24.04
N GLU A 275 -13.13 18.30 -24.59
CA GLU A 275 -14.18 17.66 -23.77
C GLU A 275 -13.56 16.70 -22.77
N CYS A 276 -14.20 16.59 -21.59
CA CYS A 276 -13.76 15.62 -20.59
C CYS A 276 -14.02 14.20 -21.09
N PRO A 277 -12.97 13.34 -21.21
CA PRO A 277 -13.18 11.98 -21.61
C PRO A 277 -14.10 11.23 -20.62
N PRO A 278 -15.07 10.42 -21.10
CA PRO A 278 -15.96 9.65 -20.23
C PRO A 278 -15.25 8.67 -19.30
N SER A 279 -14.01 8.29 -19.62
CA SER A 279 -13.15 7.47 -18.77
C SER A 279 -12.65 8.19 -17.52
N ILE A 280 -12.87 9.52 -17.40
CA ILE A 280 -12.50 10.32 -16.23
C ILE A 280 -13.76 10.62 -15.42
N LEU A 281 -13.95 9.92 -14.30
CA LEU A 281 -15.06 10.19 -13.39
C LEU A 281 -14.70 11.25 -12.34
N PHE A 282 -13.55 11.13 -11.70
CA PHE A 282 -13.21 11.94 -10.53
C PHE A 282 -12.49 13.21 -10.89
N LEU A 283 -13.22 14.32 -10.85
CA LEU A 283 -12.73 15.68 -11.04
C LEU A 283 -12.82 16.44 -9.72
N ASN A 284 -11.82 17.25 -9.38
CA ASN A 284 -11.85 18.12 -8.22
C ASN A 284 -12.72 19.37 -8.47
N LYS A 285 -12.90 20.21 -7.45
CA LYS A 285 -13.68 21.45 -7.55
C LYS A 285 -13.19 22.47 -8.59
N LYS A 286 -11.95 22.29 -9.10
CA LYS A 286 -11.39 23.11 -10.18
C LYS A 286 -11.63 22.51 -11.56
N GLY A 287 -12.13 21.27 -11.66
CA GLY A 287 -12.27 20.53 -12.92
C GLY A 287 -11.01 19.76 -13.34
N GLU A 288 -10.02 19.60 -12.46
CA GLU A 288 -8.83 18.83 -12.73
C GLU A 288 -9.05 17.36 -12.34
N PRO A 289 -8.54 16.36 -13.12
CA PRO A 289 -8.58 14.97 -12.75
C PRO A 289 -7.88 14.72 -11.40
N VAL A 290 -8.54 13.98 -10.51
CA VAL A 290 -7.97 13.67 -9.22
C VAL A 290 -6.81 12.68 -9.38
N THR A 291 -5.70 12.96 -8.72
CA THR A 291 -4.52 12.09 -8.69
C THR A 291 -4.35 11.44 -7.31
N PRO A 292 -3.63 10.31 -7.21
CA PRO A 292 -3.32 9.69 -5.91
C PRO A 292 -2.61 10.64 -4.93
N ALA A 293 -1.77 11.54 -5.45
CA ALA A 293 -1.10 12.55 -4.64
C ALA A 293 -2.09 13.57 -4.05
N MET A 294 -3.10 13.97 -4.85
CA MET A 294 -4.17 14.85 -4.36
C MET A 294 -5.00 14.16 -3.28
N ILE A 295 -5.34 12.87 -3.45
CA ILE A 295 -6.04 12.10 -2.41
C ILE A 295 -5.25 12.16 -1.10
N SER A 296 -3.96 11.82 -1.12
CA SER A 296 -3.11 11.86 0.08
C SER A 296 -3.06 13.25 0.73
N ARG A 297 -2.88 14.30 -0.07
CA ARG A 297 -2.81 15.68 0.43
C ARG A 297 -4.13 16.11 1.06
N ARG A 298 -5.25 15.94 0.36
CA ARG A 298 -6.57 16.35 0.85
C ARG A 298 -7.04 15.51 2.04
N SER A 299 -6.65 14.25 2.10
CA SER A 299 -6.89 13.43 3.29
C SER A 299 -6.10 13.91 4.51
N ASN A 300 -4.88 14.40 4.33
CA ASN A 300 -4.15 15.03 5.43
C ASN A 300 -4.81 16.34 5.90
N ASP A 301 -5.36 17.14 4.97
CA ASP A 301 -6.10 18.35 5.33
C ASP A 301 -7.40 17.99 6.09
N ALA A 302 -8.17 17.02 5.58
CA ALA A 302 -9.39 16.52 6.22
C ALA A 302 -9.10 15.92 7.61
N LYS A 303 -7.99 15.16 7.77
CA LYS A 303 -7.57 14.65 9.07
C LYS A 303 -7.36 15.75 10.09
N LYS A 304 -6.67 16.84 9.72
CA LYS A 304 -6.48 17.99 10.61
C LYS A 304 -7.80 18.62 11.03
N ASN A 305 -8.77 18.66 10.16
CA ASN A 305 -10.11 19.14 10.46
C ASN A 305 -10.88 18.15 11.35
N ALA A 306 -10.82 16.85 11.06
CA ALA A 306 -11.44 15.81 11.85
C ALA A 306 -10.94 15.81 13.30
N MET A 307 -9.63 15.99 13.51
CA MET A 307 -9.03 16.07 14.87
C MET A 307 -9.55 17.28 15.69
N LYS A 308 -10.05 18.34 15.02
CA LYS A 308 -10.65 19.48 15.72
C LYS A 308 -12.07 19.18 16.19
N SER A 309 -12.84 18.43 15.39
CA SER A 309 -14.23 18.10 15.71
C SER A 309 -14.41 16.80 16.50
N TYR A 310 -13.42 15.92 16.45
CA TYR A 310 -13.39 14.64 17.15
C TYR A 310 -12.02 14.42 17.81
N PRO A 311 -11.86 14.74 19.11
CA PRO A 311 -10.56 14.68 19.81
C PRO A 311 -9.90 13.29 19.81
N ASP A 312 -10.70 12.23 19.81
CA ASP A 312 -10.21 10.84 19.78
C ASP A 312 -9.76 10.38 18.39
N PHE A 313 -9.81 11.25 17.37
CA PHE A 313 -9.39 10.92 16.03
C PHE A 313 -7.87 10.66 15.98
N ARG A 314 -7.50 9.47 15.49
CA ARG A 314 -6.10 9.07 15.51
C ARG A 314 -5.24 9.89 14.54
N GLU A 315 -4.21 10.54 15.05
CA GLU A 315 -3.26 11.35 14.26
C GLU A 315 -2.59 10.56 13.13
N LYS A 316 -2.32 9.26 13.32
CA LYS A 316 -1.64 8.40 12.35
C LYS A 316 -2.56 7.83 11.28
N LEU A 317 -3.86 8.09 11.35
CA LEU A 317 -4.83 7.60 10.39
C LEU A 317 -4.57 8.23 9.00
N THR A 318 -4.70 7.42 7.96
CA THR A 318 -4.51 7.84 6.57
C THR A 318 -5.65 7.31 5.70
N PHE A 319 -5.82 7.87 4.51
CA PHE A 319 -6.77 7.35 3.52
C PHE A 319 -6.56 5.85 3.23
N TYR A 320 -5.32 5.39 3.32
CA TYR A 320 -4.97 4.00 3.01
C TYR A 320 -5.59 3.00 4.00
N GLU A 321 -5.97 3.44 5.20
CA GLU A 321 -6.63 2.58 6.20
C GLU A 321 -8.01 2.09 5.72
N ALA A 322 -8.70 2.86 4.86
CA ALA A 322 -9.94 2.43 4.21
C ALA A 322 -9.79 1.12 3.43
N ARG A 323 -8.60 0.91 2.81
CA ARG A 323 -8.31 -0.32 2.10
C ARG A 323 -8.23 -1.55 3.01
N HIS A 324 -7.86 -1.36 4.28
CA HIS A 324 -7.80 -2.43 5.26
C HIS A 324 -9.16 -2.73 5.89
N TRP A 325 -10.08 -1.77 5.84
CA TRP A 325 -11.43 -1.92 6.38
C TRP A 325 -12.23 -2.98 5.60
N TRP A 326 -12.29 -2.89 4.27
CA TRP A 326 -13.05 -3.80 3.42
C TRP A 326 -12.72 -5.29 3.67
N PRO A 327 -11.46 -5.75 3.59
CA PRO A 327 -11.13 -7.16 3.77
C PRO A 327 -11.39 -7.66 5.19
N THR A 328 -11.29 -6.77 6.19
CA THR A 328 -11.61 -7.11 7.57
C THR A 328 -13.12 -7.32 7.74
N MET A 329 -13.92 -6.40 7.21
CA MET A 329 -15.39 -6.53 7.25
C MET A 329 -15.86 -7.72 6.42
N PHE A 330 -15.28 -7.94 5.25
CA PHE A 330 -15.57 -9.11 4.42
C PHE A 330 -15.24 -10.42 5.16
N ALA A 331 -14.12 -10.48 5.88
CA ALA A 331 -13.76 -11.63 6.72
C ALA A 331 -14.79 -11.86 7.84
N MET A 332 -15.22 -10.79 8.49
CA MET A 332 -16.21 -10.86 9.57
C MET A 332 -17.54 -11.39 9.04
N GLU A 333 -18.01 -10.90 7.92
CA GLU A 333 -19.26 -11.34 7.30
C GLU A 333 -19.17 -12.79 6.79
N PHE A 334 -18.08 -13.13 6.13
CA PHE A 334 -17.89 -14.45 5.52
C PHE A 334 -17.79 -15.57 6.56
N PHE A 335 -17.06 -15.34 7.64
CA PHE A 335 -16.80 -16.38 8.65
C PHE A 335 -17.76 -16.35 9.83
N LYS A 336 -18.31 -15.17 10.18
CA LYS A 336 -19.23 -15.00 11.32
C LYS A 336 -18.70 -15.71 12.59
N GLU A 337 -19.52 -16.54 13.20
CA GLU A 337 -19.19 -17.29 14.41
C GLU A 337 -17.98 -18.23 14.26
N LYS A 338 -17.72 -18.72 13.05
CA LYS A 338 -16.55 -19.57 12.77
C LYS A 338 -15.21 -18.89 13.03
N LEU A 339 -15.19 -17.54 13.09
CA LEU A 339 -14.00 -16.80 13.52
C LEU A 339 -13.53 -17.19 14.93
N LEU A 340 -14.46 -17.59 15.80
CA LEU A 340 -14.16 -17.95 17.19
C LEU A 340 -13.92 -19.44 17.35
N THR A 341 -14.55 -20.30 16.54
CA THR A 341 -14.56 -21.74 16.70
C THR A 341 -13.52 -22.45 15.84
N ASP A 342 -13.30 -21.99 14.61
CA ASP A 342 -12.46 -22.68 13.66
C ASP A 342 -10.99 -22.23 13.74
N SER A 343 -10.09 -23.17 13.41
CA SER A 343 -8.68 -22.81 13.31
C SER A 343 -8.45 -21.83 12.16
N SER A 344 -7.47 -20.94 12.33
CA SER A 344 -7.11 -19.97 11.30
C SER A 344 -6.77 -20.62 9.95
N GLU A 345 -6.32 -21.85 9.97
CA GLU A 345 -5.91 -22.62 8.80
C GLU A 345 -7.10 -23.04 7.93
N VAL A 346 -8.21 -23.42 8.55
CA VAL A 346 -9.45 -23.81 7.85
C VAL A 346 -10.11 -22.59 7.22
N LEU A 347 -10.20 -21.50 7.97
CA LEU A 347 -10.78 -20.24 7.52
C LEU A 347 -10.00 -19.66 6.33
N TYR A 348 -8.70 -19.81 6.34
CA TYR A 348 -7.81 -19.23 5.36
C TYR A 348 -7.99 -19.77 3.93
N ALA A 349 -8.12 -21.08 3.76
CA ALA A 349 -8.16 -21.69 2.43
C ALA A 349 -9.34 -21.20 1.58
N ALA A 350 -10.52 -21.02 2.19
CA ALA A 350 -11.72 -20.53 1.50
C ALA A 350 -11.71 -19.03 1.22
N PHE A 351 -11.00 -18.27 2.07
CA PHE A 351 -10.99 -16.82 2.05
C PHE A 351 -9.87 -16.22 1.21
N ALA A 352 -8.71 -16.88 1.18
CA ALA A 352 -7.49 -16.33 0.58
C ALA A 352 -7.64 -16.04 -0.90
N GLU A 353 -8.34 -16.90 -1.64
CA GLU A 353 -8.52 -16.73 -3.08
C GLU A 353 -9.40 -15.52 -3.41
N ALA A 354 -10.56 -15.41 -2.76
CA ALA A 354 -11.48 -14.30 -2.95
C ALA A 354 -10.81 -12.96 -2.59
N LEU A 355 -10.09 -12.93 -1.47
CA LEU A 355 -9.40 -11.74 -1.01
C LEU A 355 -8.23 -11.37 -1.92
N THR A 356 -7.47 -12.35 -2.38
CA THR A 356 -6.34 -12.13 -3.31
C THR A 356 -6.84 -11.53 -4.61
N ASN A 357 -7.94 -12.04 -5.16
CA ASN A 357 -8.53 -11.54 -6.39
C ASN A 357 -9.04 -10.10 -6.22
N GLN A 358 -9.80 -9.81 -5.18
CA GLN A 358 -10.35 -8.46 -4.93
C GLN A 358 -9.24 -7.44 -4.59
N MET A 359 -8.30 -7.80 -3.73
CA MET A 359 -7.28 -6.88 -3.21
C MET A 359 -6.00 -6.83 -4.04
N GLY A 360 -5.72 -7.85 -4.85
CA GLY A 360 -4.47 -7.99 -5.61
C GLY A 360 -3.26 -8.06 -4.69
N HIS A 361 -3.32 -8.88 -3.65
CA HIS A 361 -2.18 -9.18 -2.79
C HIS A 361 -1.37 -10.32 -3.39
N GLU A 362 -0.05 -10.12 -3.48
CA GLU A 362 0.89 -11.17 -3.92
C GLU A 362 1.38 -12.01 -2.74
N ASP A 363 1.33 -11.42 -1.55
CA ASP A 363 1.85 -12.01 -0.33
C ASP A 363 0.70 -12.54 0.54
N LEU A 364 0.63 -13.86 0.61
CA LEU A 364 -0.34 -14.58 1.41
C LEU A 364 -0.17 -14.32 2.92
N GLU A 365 1.08 -14.10 3.38
CA GLU A 365 1.36 -13.80 4.79
C GLU A 365 0.73 -12.48 5.22
N THR A 366 0.76 -11.46 4.35
CA THR A 366 0.10 -10.17 4.60
C THR A 366 -1.40 -10.34 4.74
N THR A 367 -2.01 -11.15 3.87
CA THR A 367 -3.46 -11.43 3.89
C THR A 367 -3.86 -12.17 5.16
N TYR A 368 -3.09 -13.21 5.51
CA TYR A 368 -3.40 -14.10 6.61
C TYR A 368 -3.29 -13.42 7.98
N LYS A 369 -2.11 -12.88 8.32
CA LYS A 369 -1.86 -12.29 9.64
C LYS A 369 -2.67 -11.03 9.90
N TYR A 370 -2.95 -10.27 8.87
CA TYR A 370 -3.53 -8.96 9.05
C TYR A 370 -5.05 -9.00 9.15
N TYR A 371 -5.71 -9.69 8.22
CA TYR A 371 -7.16 -9.56 8.10
C TYR A 371 -7.93 -10.56 8.96
N ILE A 372 -7.48 -11.78 9.06
CA ILE A 372 -8.16 -12.79 9.91
C ILE A 372 -7.96 -12.46 11.39
N ASP A 373 -6.72 -12.15 11.81
CA ASP A 373 -6.48 -11.77 13.20
C ASP A 373 -7.22 -10.48 13.58
N MET A 374 -7.25 -9.51 12.66
CA MET A 374 -8.00 -8.27 12.87
C MET A 374 -9.50 -8.52 12.92
N ALA A 375 -10.05 -9.35 12.02
CA ALA A 375 -11.45 -9.72 12.03
C ALA A 375 -11.85 -10.40 13.35
N ARG A 376 -11.01 -11.29 13.87
CA ARG A 376 -11.23 -11.92 15.19
C ARG A 376 -11.29 -10.91 16.31
N LEU A 377 -10.32 -9.99 16.36
CA LEU A 377 -10.27 -8.96 17.41
C LEU A 377 -11.51 -8.05 17.36
N VAL A 378 -11.92 -7.62 16.16
CA VAL A 378 -13.11 -6.78 16.00
C VAL A 378 -14.38 -7.56 16.34
N TYR A 379 -14.49 -8.81 15.91
CA TYR A 379 -15.63 -9.67 16.24
C TYR A 379 -15.76 -9.94 17.73
N GLN A 380 -14.66 -10.24 18.42
CA GLN A 380 -14.63 -10.40 19.88
C GLN A 380 -15.03 -9.13 20.63
N ALA A 381 -14.58 -7.95 20.13
CA ALA A 381 -14.92 -6.67 20.74
C ALA A 381 -16.39 -6.26 20.55
N GLN A 382 -17.09 -6.84 19.58
CA GLN A 382 -18.45 -6.47 19.18
C GLN A 382 -19.48 -7.58 19.44
N GLN A 383 -19.17 -8.58 20.26
CA GLN A 383 -20.14 -9.63 20.63
C GLN A 383 -21.42 -9.01 21.21
N GLY A 384 -22.45 -8.99 20.40
CA GLY A 384 -23.80 -8.47 20.72
C GLY A 384 -24.40 -7.55 19.65
N ASN A 385 -23.59 -6.73 18.96
CA ASN A 385 -24.14 -5.71 18.06
C ASN A 385 -23.86 -5.94 16.57
N VAL A 386 -23.13 -6.99 16.20
CA VAL A 386 -22.64 -7.18 14.82
C VAL A 386 -23.57 -8.06 13.97
N HIS A 387 -24.49 -8.76 14.61
CA HIS A 387 -25.23 -9.85 13.95
C HIS A 387 -26.13 -9.38 12.80
N GLU A 388 -26.73 -8.19 12.91
CA GLU A 388 -27.68 -7.70 11.89
C GLU A 388 -27.03 -6.92 10.75
N LEU A 389 -25.88 -6.33 10.98
CA LEU A 389 -25.24 -5.33 10.13
C LEU A 389 -24.38 -5.86 9.02
N LEU A 390 -23.73 -6.99 9.30
CA LEU A 390 -22.79 -7.63 8.37
C LEU A 390 -23.46 -8.75 7.56
N THR A 391 -24.71 -9.05 7.84
CA THR A 391 -25.46 -10.16 7.21
C THR A 391 -25.98 -9.85 5.83
N SER A 392 -25.95 -8.59 5.39
CA SER A 392 -26.38 -8.22 4.05
C SER A 392 -25.20 -7.81 3.16
N PRO A 393 -24.64 -8.73 2.33
CA PRO A 393 -23.57 -8.40 1.39
C PRO A 393 -24.03 -7.39 0.30
N LYS A 394 -25.29 -7.00 0.34
CA LYS A 394 -25.92 -6.04 -0.58
C LYS A 394 -26.02 -4.62 0.00
N SER A 395 -25.52 -4.37 1.23
CA SER A 395 -25.57 -3.04 1.83
C SER A 395 -24.48 -2.12 1.30
N SER A 396 -24.79 -0.84 1.16
CA SER A 396 -23.78 0.20 0.86
C SER A 396 -22.88 0.46 2.07
N VAL A 397 -21.76 1.12 1.87
CA VAL A 397 -20.86 1.56 2.98
C VAL A 397 -21.62 2.46 3.96
N SER A 398 -22.46 3.37 3.48
CA SER A 398 -23.26 4.25 4.34
C SER A 398 -24.31 3.48 5.12
N GLU A 399 -25.03 2.57 4.48
CA GLU A 399 -26.00 1.71 5.18
C GLU A 399 -25.32 0.87 6.26
N MET A 400 -24.10 0.35 6.01
CA MET A 400 -23.32 -0.37 7.02
C MET A 400 -22.90 0.52 8.17
N LEU A 401 -22.46 1.76 7.90
CA LEU A 401 -22.04 2.71 8.93
C LEU A 401 -23.22 3.16 9.81
N ASP A 402 -24.37 3.43 9.18
CA ASP A 402 -25.58 3.89 9.88
C ASP A 402 -26.17 2.79 10.76
N ALA A 403 -26.19 1.57 10.23
CA ALA A 403 -26.71 0.43 10.95
C ALA A 403 -25.83 0.01 12.15
N MET A 404 -24.54 0.33 12.20
CA MET A 404 -23.66 0.08 13.34
C MET A 404 -23.80 1.11 14.48
N GLU A 405 -24.60 2.18 14.30
CA GLU A 405 -24.89 3.19 15.34
C GLU A 405 -26.27 3.04 15.97
N ALA A 406 -27.17 2.24 15.38
CA ALA A 406 -28.49 1.92 15.91
C ALA A 406 -28.42 0.80 16.94
#